data_58a5dcd2d2c98bdc0bf6b29eb287c521
#
_entry.id   58a5dcd2d2c98bdc0bf6b29eb287c521
#
_cell.length_a   1.000
_cell.length_b   1.000
_cell.length_c   1.000
_cell.angle_alpha   90.00
_cell.angle_beta   90.00
_cell.angle_gamma   90.00
#
_symmetry.space_group_name_H-M   'P 1'
#
loop_
_entity.id
_entity.type
_entity.pdbx_description
1 polymer ?
#
loop_
_entity_poly.entity_id
_entity_poly.type
_entity_poly.pdbx_seq_one_letter_code
_entity_poly.pdbx_strand_id
1 'polypeptide(L)'
;MSRIWNPWHGCHRVSEGCRNCYVFRIDGGHGQDAGEVRINADFLLPLKRQRSGAWRVEPGETLYTCFSSDFLLPDADEWRPDVWRMMRTRGDVQFVFFTKRIERLEAVLPPDWGDGYPNVTIGCTCENRDRADFRLPLFLRLPIRERLIVCEPLLEAIDLKPYLMGGLVREVCVGGESGEQARACDFAWVEQIFSDCRACGVRFSYHQTGALLIRNGRTYRIPRKEQQSQAARAEAMLRAAARPG
;
A
#
# COMPACT_ATOMS: atom_id res chain seq x y z
N MET A 1 0.89 17.74 -4.86
CA MET A 1 1.14 17.40 -3.44
C MET A 1 0.48 16.07 -3.10
N SER A 2 0.84 15.46 -1.98
CA SER A 2 0.17 14.24 -1.49
C SER A 2 -0.14 14.37 -0.01
N ARG A 3 -1.25 13.76 0.42
CA ARG A 3 -1.64 13.72 1.84
C ARG A 3 -2.35 12.40 2.17
N ILE A 4 -2.44 12.09 3.46
CA ILE A 4 -3.18 10.93 3.95
C ILE A 4 -4.62 11.34 4.21
N TRP A 5 -5.57 10.50 3.78
CA TRP A 5 -6.98 10.59 4.09
C TRP A 5 -7.46 9.27 4.67
N ASN A 6 -7.87 9.28 5.91
CA ASN A 6 -8.44 8.12 6.58
C ASN A 6 -9.93 8.39 6.82
N PRO A 7 -10.85 7.94 5.94
CA PRO A 7 -12.29 8.11 6.17
C PRO A 7 -12.76 7.42 7.44
N TRP A 8 -12.14 6.32 7.80
CA TRP A 8 -12.31 5.61 9.07
C TRP A 8 -10.96 5.21 9.67
N HIS A 9 -10.99 4.86 10.93
CA HIS A 9 -9.85 4.37 11.70
C HIS A 9 -10.20 3.04 12.33
N GLY A 10 -9.18 2.22 12.62
CA GLY A 10 -9.32 0.90 13.20
C GLY A 10 -9.29 -0.20 12.13
N CYS A 11 -8.84 -1.39 12.53
CA CYS A 11 -8.64 -2.51 11.62
C CYS A 11 -8.62 -3.84 12.38
N HIS A 12 -8.87 -4.94 11.69
CA HIS A 12 -8.66 -6.29 12.19
C HIS A 12 -7.48 -6.97 11.47
N ARG A 13 -6.70 -7.75 12.22
CA ARG A 13 -5.58 -8.51 11.64
C ARG A 13 -6.09 -9.63 10.75
N VAL A 14 -5.47 -9.82 9.59
CA VAL A 14 -5.88 -10.82 8.59
C VAL A 14 -4.74 -11.71 8.12
N SER A 15 -3.51 -11.32 8.36
CA SER A 15 -2.34 -12.09 7.92
C SER A 15 -1.10 -11.79 8.77
N GLU A 16 -0.02 -12.49 8.49
CA GLU A 16 1.26 -12.39 9.18
C GLU A 16 1.83 -10.96 9.13
N GLY A 17 1.58 -10.23 8.03
CA GLY A 17 1.97 -8.82 7.88
C GLY A 17 1.25 -7.87 8.83
N CYS A 18 0.16 -8.30 9.47
CA CYS A 18 -0.56 -7.50 10.45
C CYS A 18 -0.01 -7.68 11.88
N ARG A 19 0.92 -8.62 12.13
CA ARG A 19 1.38 -8.97 13.49
C ARG A 19 1.93 -7.76 14.23
N ASN A 20 2.84 -7.01 13.61
CA ASN A 20 3.53 -5.85 14.20
C ASN A 20 3.05 -4.53 13.55
N CYS A 21 1.80 -4.48 13.06
CA CYS A 21 1.25 -3.33 12.38
C CYS A 21 1.32 -2.09 13.27
N TYR A 22 1.79 -0.98 12.68
CA TYR A 22 2.00 0.28 13.38
C TYR A 22 0.70 0.88 13.93
N VAL A 23 -0.45 0.63 13.32
CA VAL A 23 -1.76 1.11 13.80
C VAL A 23 -2.02 0.56 15.20
N PHE A 24 -1.96 -0.76 15.38
CA PHE A 24 -2.16 -1.40 16.67
C PHE A 24 -1.13 -0.97 17.72
N ARG A 25 0.11 -0.71 17.29
CA ARG A 25 1.17 -0.27 18.20
C ARG A 25 0.95 1.17 18.67
N ILE A 26 0.55 2.07 17.77
CA ILE A 26 0.30 3.48 18.08
C ILE A 26 -0.91 3.58 19.00
N ASP A 27 -2.03 2.96 18.64
CA ASP A 27 -3.26 2.99 19.43
C ASP A 27 -3.05 2.39 20.82
N GLY A 28 -2.39 1.22 20.91
CA GLY A 28 -2.05 0.62 22.19
C GLY A 28 -1.14 1.51 23.06
N GLY A 29 -0.22 2.27 22.46
CA GLY A 29 0.60 3.26 23.15
C GLY A 29 -0.18 4.45 23.70
N HIS A 30 -1.37 4.71 23.17
CA HIS A 30 -2.31 5.74 23.63
C HIS A 30 -3.49 5.17 24.42
N GLY A 31 -3.47 3.89 24.78
CA GLY A 31 -4.58 3.23 25.49
C GLY A 31 -5.87 3.10 24.66
N GLN A 32 -5.75 3.12 23.34
CA GLN A 32 -6.86 2.94 22.41
C GLN A 32 -6.85 1.52 21.82
N ASP A 33 -8.04 1.01 21.51
CA ASP A 33 -8.18 -0.27 20.81
C ASP A 33 -8.30 -0.02 19.30
N ALA A 34 -7.27 -0.44 18.55
CA ALA A 34 -7.29 -0.39 17.09
C ALA A 34 -8.36 -1.33 16.47
N GLY A 35 -8.95 -2.24 17.24
CA GLY A 35 -10.10 -3.07 16.82
C GLY A 35 -11.42 -2.32 16.79
N GLU A 36 -11.54 -1.18 17.49
CA GLU A 36 -12.72 -0.32 17.42
C GLU A 36 -12.72 0.52 16.13
N VAL A 37 -13.51 0.06 15.17
CA VAL A 37 -13.61 0.75 13.87
C VAL A 37 -14.61 1.90 13.96
N ARG A 38 -14.18 3.11 13.55
CA ARG A 38 -14.98 4.33 13.65
C ARG A 38 -14.75 5.29 12.50
N ILE A 39 -15.76 6.06 12.15
CA ILE A 39 -15.63 7.18 11.19
C ILE A 39 -14.71 8.27 11.77
N ASN A 40 -13.85 8.83 10.95
CA ASN A 40 -13.00 9.96 11.31
C ASN A 40 -13.68 11.31 11.04
N ALA A 41 -13.29 12.34 11.80
CA ALA A 41 -13.79 13.72 11.63
C ALA A 41 -13.56 14.29 10.22
N ASP A 42 -12.55 13.77 9.51
CA ASP A 42 -12.22 14.16 8.14
C ASP A 42 -12.80 13.21 7.07
N PHE A 43 -13.85 12.46 7.42
CA PHE A 43 -14.56 11.57 6.48
C PHE A 43 -14.89 12.26 5.14
N LEU A 44 -15.41 13.47 5.19
CA LEU A 44 -15.81 14.25 4.02
C LEU A 44 -14.68 15.11 3.43
N LEU A 45 -13.41 14.89 3.80
CA LEU A 45 -12.27 15.72 3.36
C LEU A 45 -12.23 16.00 1.85
N PRO A 46 -12.46 15.04 0.96
CA PRO A 46 -12.42 15.29 -0.49
C PRO A 46 -13.44 16.33 -0.96
N LEU A 47 -14.57 16.46 -0.25
CA LEU A 47 -15.67 17.38 -0.58
C LEU A 47 -15.65 18.67 0.28
N LYS A 48 -14.70 18.80 1.21
CA LYS A 48 -14.60 20.01 2.05
C LYS A 48 -14.08 21.19 1.22
N ARG A 49 -14.68 22.37 1.49
CA ARG A 49 -14.24 23.64 0.89
C ARG A 49 -13.60 24.55 1.95
N GLN A 50 -12.75 25.43 1.50
CA GLN A 50 -12.21 26.55 2.25
C GLN A 50 -13.25 27.69 2.32
N ARG A 51 -13.02 28.70 3.16
CA ARG A 51 -13.86 29.89 3.23
C ARG A 51 -13.93 30.67 1.90
N SER A 52 -12.87 30.58 1.09
CA SER A 52 -12.80 31.14 -0.25
C SER A 52 -13.68 30.43 -1.30
N GLY A 53 -14.29 29.29 -0.95
CA GLY A 53 -15.00 28.42 -1.87
C GLY A 53 -14.12 27.39 -2.60
N ALA A 54 -12.80 27.51 -2.57
CA ALA A 54 -11.89 26.55 -3.14
C ALA A 54 -11.94 25.19 -2.40
N TRP A 55 -11.61 24.09 -3.10
CA TRP A 55 -11.48 22.80 -2.47
C TRP A 55 -10.35 22.78 -1.45
N ARG A 56 -10.52 22.06 -0.33
CA ARG A 56 -9.43 21.82 0.65
C ARG A 56 -8.38 20.85 0.10
N VAL A 57 -8.81 19.90 -0.74
CA VAL A 57 -7.96 19.03 -1.55
C VAL A 57 -7.94 19.60 -2.96
N GLU A 58 -6.78 20.05 -3.40
CA GLU A 58 -6.64 20.74 -4.69
C GLU A 58 -6.67 19.74 -5.86
N PRO A 59 -7.14 20.16 -7.05
CA PRO A 59 -7.01 19.34 -8.26
C PRO A 59 -5.58 18.86 -8.48
N GLY A 60 -5.41 17.61 -8.89
CA GLY A 60 -4.10 16.98 -9.10
C GLY A 60 -3.39 16.48 -7.84
N GLU A 61 -3.95 16.70 -6.63
CA GLU A 61 -3.40 16.09 -5.43
C GLU A 61 -3.64 14.57 -5.41
N THR A 62 -2.77 13.86 -4.66
CA THR A 62 -2.95 12.43 -4.36
C THR A 62 -3.36 12.25 -2.91
N LEU A 63 -4.47 11.53 -2.69
CA LEU A 63 -4.93 11.09 -1.38
C LEU A 63 -4.58 9.61 -1.17
N TYR A 64 -3.63 9.36 -0.27
CA TYR A 64 -3.37 8.01 0.24
C TYR A 64 -4.46 7.67 1.26
N THR A 65 -5.29 6.68 0.93
CA THR A 65 -6.54 6.42 1.61
C THR A 65 -6.44 5.20 2.52
N CYS A 66 -7.00 5.27 3.73
CA CYS A 66 -7.09 4.18 4.72
C CYS A 66 -5.73 3.68 5.24
N PHE A 67 -4.77 4.57 5.50
CA PHE A 67 -3.48 4.19 6.09
C PHE A 67 -3.59 3.81 7.58
N SER A 68 -4.69 4.17 8.26
CA SER A 68 -4.99 3.71 9.63
C SER A 68 -6.03 2.60 9.67
N SER A 69 -6.30 1.95 8.52
CA SER A 69 -7.28 0.88 8.37
C SER A 69 -6.96 0.05 7.12
N ASP A 70 -7.93 -0.76 6.67
CA ASP A 70 -7.96 -1.39 5.35
C ASP A 70 -9.23 -0.92 4.62
N PHE A 71 -9.09 -0.52 3.35
CA PHE A 71 -10.22 0.00 2.58
C PHE A 71 -11.36 -1.02 2.41
N LEU A 72 -11.03 -2.31 2.40
CA LEU A 72 -11.99 -3.40 2.23
C LEU A 72 -12.38 -4.06 3.56
N LEU A 73 -12.19 -3.36 4.70
CA LEU A 73 -12.61 -3.84 6.00
C LEU A 73 -14.14 -4.02 6.05
N PRO A 74 -14.69 -5.17 6.53
CA PRO A 74 -16.13 -5.40 6.61
C PRO A 74 -16.90 -4.33 7.40
N ASP A 75 -16.35 -3.92 8.54
CA ASP A 75 -16.95 -2.92 9.43
C ASP A 75 -17.22 -1.56 8.75
N ALA A 76 -16.55 -1.29 7.63
CA ALA A 76 -16.73 -0.07 6.85
C ALA A 76 -17.73 -0.21 5.68
N ASP A 77 -18.43 -1.34 5.56
CA ASP A 77 -19.32 -1.60 4.43
C ASP A 77 -20.45 -0.56 4.31
N GLU A 78 -20.97 -0.06 5.42
CA GLU A 78 -22.00 0.99 5.41
C GLU A 78 -21.48 2.35 4.91
N TRP A 79 -20.20 2.63 5.10
CA TRP A 79 -19.60 3.93 4.79
C TRP A 79 -18.91 3.96 3.42
N ARG A 80 -18.50 2.81 2.93
CA ARG A 80 -17.72 2.68 1.68
C ARG A 80 -18.44 3.22 0.45
N PRO A 81 -19.77 3.06 0.28
CA PRO A 81 -20.49 3.63 -0.86
C PRO A 81 -20.33 5.16 -0.95
N ASP A 82 -20.31 5.87 0.18
CA ASP A 82 -20.08 7.30 0.22
C ASP A 82 -18.66 7.67 -0.20
N VAL A 83 -17.67 6.86 0.19
CA VAL A 83 -16.27 7.05 -0.21
C VAL A 83 -16.11 6.83 -1.73
N TRP A 84 -16.72 5.80 -2.31
CA TRP A 84 -16.74 5.60 -3.75
C TRP A 84 -17.36 6.79 -4.48
N ARG A 85 -18.50 7.31 -3.98
CA ARG A 85 -19.15 8.50 -4.53
C ARG A 85 -18.23 9.72 -4.48
N MET A 86 -17.50 9.92 -3.37
CA MET A 86 -16.51 11.01 -3.26
C MET A 86 -15.37 10.86 -4.27
N MET A 87 -14.83 9.66 -4.44
CA MET A 87 -13.77 9.38 -5.42
C MET A 87 -14.23 9.67 -6.85
N ARG A 88 -15.46 9.26 -7.19
CA ARG A 88 -16.07 9.55 -8.49
C ARG A 88 -16.30 11.05 -8.69
N THR A 89 -16.85 11.75 -7.68
CA THR A 89 -17.13 13.19 -7.74
C THR A 89 -15.85 14.01 -7.92
N ARG A 90 -14.75 13.56 -7.32
CA ARG A 90 -13.45 14.19 -7.37
C ARG A 90 -12.51 13.49 -8.37
N GLY A 91 -12.97 13.33 -9.60
CA GLY A 91 -12.16 12.79 -10.69
C GLY A 91 -10.88 13.60 -10.99
N ASP A 92 -10.78 14.81 -10.46
CA ASP A 92 -9.62 15.69 -10.48
C ASP A 92 -8.56 15.39 -9.41
N VAL A 93 -8.83 14.44 -8.48
CA VAL A 93 -7.94 14.01 -7.40
C VAL A 93 -7.57 12.55 -7.58
N GLN A 94 -6.32 12.19 -7.34
CA GLN A 94 -5.87 10.80 -7.38
C GLN A 94 -6.07 10.15 -6.01
N PHE A 95 -6.70 8.97 -5.98
CA PHE A 95 -6.89 8.18 -4.76
C PHE A 95 -6.07 6.90 -4.85
N VAL A 96 -5.33 6.59 -3.79
CA VAL A 96 -4.51 5.38 -3.70
C VAL A 96 -4.83 4.68 -2.39
N PHE A 97 -5.25 3.43 -2.44
CA PHE A 97 -5.39 2.63 -1.24
C PHE A 97 -4.74 1.26 -1.37
N PHE A 98 -4.38 0.68 -0.24
CA PHE A 98 -3.80 -0.65 -0.14
C PHE A 98 -4.72 -1.56 0.65
N THR A 99 -4.76 -2.84 0.26
CA THR A 99 -5.59 -3.82 0.95
C THR A 99 -4.89 -5.17 1.08
N LYS A 100 -5.20 -5.86 2.16
CA LYS A 100 -4.88 -7.27 2.39
C LYS A 100 -6.11 -8.19 2.22
N ARG A 101 -7.24 -7.61 1.76
CA ARG A 101 -8.55 -8.26 1.62
C ARG A 101 -9.08 -8.18 0.19
N ILE A 102 -8.20 -8.39 -0.79
CA ILE A 102 -8.53 -8.19 -2.22
C ILE A 102 -9.69 -9.09 -2.67
N GLU A 103 -9.90 -10.22 -2.01
CA GLU A 103 -11.01 -11.16 -2.24
C GLU A 103 -12.39 -10.53 -2.02
N ARG A 104 -12.46 -9.41 -1.29
CA ARG A 104 -13.72 -8.70 -1.02
C ARG A 104 -14.05 -7.62 -2.06
N LEU A 105 -13.08 -7.22 -2.89
CA LEU A 105 -13.25 -6.04 -3.75
C LEU A 105 -14.49 -6.16 -4.64
N GLU A 106 -14.65 -7.28 -5.34
CA GLU A 106 -15.75 -7.48 -6.30
C GLU A 106 -17.13 -7.26 -5.66
N ALA A 107 -17.31 -7.75 -4.44
CA ALA A 107 -18.59 -7.66 -3.72
C ALA A 107 -18.94 -6.24 -3.23
N VAL A 108 -17.98 -5.31 -3.22
CA VAL A 108 -18.16 -3.96 -2.68
C VAL A 108 -17.86 -2.85 -3.70
N LEU A 109 -17.68 -3.21 -4.97
CA LEU A 109 -17.56 -2.25 -6.06
C LEU A 109 -18.88 -1.49 -6.26
N PRO A 110 -18.85 -0.20 -6.58
CA PRO A 110 -20.06 0.54 -6.91
C PRO A 110 -20.62 0.09 -8.28
N PRO A 111 -21.95 0.18 -8.51
CA PRO A 111 -22.56 -0.30 -9.75
C PRO A 111 -22.03 0.35 -11.03
N ASP A 112 -21.47 1.53 -10.92
CA ASP A 112 -20.93 2.32 -12.03
C ASP A 112 -19.40 2.22 -12.14
N TRP A 113 -18.78 1.24 -11.49
CA TRP A 113 -17.32 1.04 -11.49
C TRP A 113 -16.74 0.77 -12.89
N GLY A 114 -17.44 -0.01 -13.73
CA GLY A 114 -16.95 -0.42 -15.06
C GLY A 114 -15.59 -1.14 -14.96
N ASP A 115 -14.63 -0.72 -15.77
CA ASP A 115 -13.25 -1.24 -15.76
C ASP A 115 -12.34 -0.56 -14.71
N GLY A 116 -12.92 0.26 -13.85
CA GLY A 116 -12.21 1.02 -12.83
C GLY A 116 -12.22 2.53 -13.05
N TYR A 117 -12.34 3.28 -11.97
CA TYR A 117 -12.23 4.74 -12.02
C TYR A 117 -10.78 5.14 -12.38
N PRO A 118 -10.59 6.08 -13.35
CA PRO A 118 -9.26 6.43 -13.84
C PRO A 118 -8.39 7.15 -12.82
N ASN A 119 -8.99 7.67 -11.76
CA ASN A 119 -8.34 8.36 -10.67
C ASN A 119 -8.16 7.51 -9.41
N VAL A 120 -8.37 6.19 -9.50
CA VAL A 120 -8.22 5.27 -8.36
C VAL A 120 -7.15 4.22 -8.67
N THR A 121 -6.12 4.19 -7.84
CA THR A 121 -5.09 3.15 -7.84
C THR A 121 -5.34 2.21 -6.67
N ILE A 122 -5.38 0.92 -6.95
CA ILE A 122 -5.55 -0.12 -5.93
C ILE A 122 -4.25 -0.88 -5.77
N GLY A 123 -3.76 -0.95 -4.52
CA GLY A 123 -2.61 -1.75 -4.15
C GLY A 123 -3.00 -3.04 -3.45
N CYS A 124 -2.51 -4.16 -3.94
CA CYS A 124 -2.64 -5.46 -3.28
C CYS A 124 -1.39 -5.73 -2.44
N THR A 125 -1.55 -5.89 -1.13
CA THR A 125 -0.42 -6.18 -0.24
C THR A 125 -0.13 -7.67 -0.23
N CYS A 126 1.15 -8.03 -0.46
CA CYS A 126 1.66 -9.41 -0.44
C CYS A 126 2.95 -9.44 0.37
N GLU A 127 2.87 -9.88 1.60
CA GLU A 127 3.98 -9.86 2.55
C GLU A 127 4.87 -11.10 2.50
N ASN A 128 4.38 -12.20 1.92
CA ASN A 128 5.04 -13.49 1.77
C ASN A 128 4.48 -14.23 0.55
N ARG A 129 5.05 -15.39 0.23
CA ARG A 129 4.67 -16.22 -0.93
C ARG A 129 3.22 -16.65 -0.85
N ASP A 130 2.78 -17.19 0.27
CA ASP A 130 1.41 -17.69 0.44
C ASP A 130 0.37 -16.59 0.17
N ARG A 131 0.67 -15.34 0.59
CA ARG A 131 -0.21 -14.20 0.34
C ARG A 131 -0.14 -13.71 -1.10
N ALA A 132 1.02 -13.78 -1.73
CA ALA A 132 1.15 -13.49 -3.15
C ALA A 132 0.39 -14.51 -4.00
N ASP A 133 0.58 -15.80 -3.75
CA ASP A 133 -0.06 -16.89 -4.49
C ASP A 133 -1.59 -16.90 -4.32
N PHE A 134 -2.08 -16.48 -3.15
CA PHE A 134 -3.52 -16.34 -2.91
C PHE A 134 -4.10 -15.07 -3.53
N ARG A 135 -3.48 -13.90 -3.28
CA ARG A 135 -4.09 -12.60 -3.60
C ARG A 135 -3.87 -12.16 -5.04
N LEU A 136 -2.68 -12.40 -5.63
CA LEU A 136 -2.35 -11.86 -6.94
C LEU A 136 -3.16 -12.47 -8.08
N PRO A 137 -3.46 -13.78 -8.14
CA PRO A 137 -4.35 -14.33 -9.16
C PRO A 137 -5.76 -13.72 -9.14
N LEU A 138 -6.28 -13.41 -7.95
CA LEU A 138 -7.56 -12.71 -7.79
C LEU A 138 -7.44 -11.27 -8.27
N PHE A 139 -6.43 -10.56 -7.78
CA PHE A 139 -6.18 -9.15 -8.08
C PHE A 139 -6.04 -8.86 -9.57
N LEU A 140 -5.35 -9.73 -10.29
CA LEU A 140 -5.11 -9.56 -11.73
C LEU A 140 -6.36 -9.78 -12.59
N ARG A 141 -7.38 -10.50 -12.09
CA ARG A 141 -8.65 -10.75 -12.80
C ARG A 141 -9.71 -9.68 -12.55
N LEU A 142 -9.57 -8.91 -11.46
CA LEU A 142 -10.55 -7.88 -11.12
C LEU A 142 -10.52 -6.70 -12.10
N PRO A 143 -11.65 -6.00 -12.32
CA PRO A 143 -11.73 -4.84 -13.19
C PRO A 143 -11.07 -3.62 -12.50
N ILE A 144 -9.76 -3.56 -12.53
CA ILE A 144 -8.96 -2.48 -11.93
C ILE A 144 -8.12 -1.85 -13.04
N ARG A 145 -8.14 -0.54 -13.15
CA ARG A 145 -7.40 0.19 -14.17
C ARG A 145 -5.93 0.41 -13.77
N GLU A 146 -5.70 0.86 -12.56
CA GLU A 146 -4.37 1.17 -12.04
C GLU A 146 -4.02 0.22 -10.89
N ARG A 147 -3.08 -0.70 -11.12
CA ARG A 147 -2.68 -1.74 -10.17
C ARG A 147 -1.29 -1.50 -9.61
N LEU A 148 -1.18 -1.66 -8.29
CA LEU A 148 0.07 -1.60 -7.52
C LEU A 148 0.22 -2.88 -6.68
N ILE A 149 1.36 -3.54 -6.72
CA ILE A 149 1.69 -4.60 -5.75
C ILE A 149 2.50 -3.97 -4.62
N VAL A 150 2.14 -4.28 -3.37
CA VAL A 150 2.82 -3.77 -2.18
C VAL A 150 3.38 -4.93 -1.38
N CYS A 151 4.70 -5.07 -1.36
CA CYS A 151 5.41 -6.04 -0.54
C CYS A 151 5.96 -5.33 0.71
N GLU A 152 5.03 -4.87 1.58
CA GLU A 152 5.38 -4.17 2.82
C GLU A 152 4.42 -4.53 3.95
N PRO A 153 4.92 -5.20 5.02
CA PRO A 153 6.30 -5.65 5.19
C PRO A 153 6.65 -6.84 4.28
N LEU A 154 7.83 -6.84 3.67
CA LEU A 154 8.38 -8.02 2.99
C LEU A 154 8.99 -8.95 4.02
N LEU A 155 8.47 -10.18 4.12
CA LEU A 155 8.78 -11.14 5.18
C LEU A 155 9.53 -12.39 4.71
N GLU A 156 9.54 -12.63 3.40
CA GLU A 156 10.30 -13.69 2.75
C GLU A 156 10.51 -13.40 1.26
N ALA A 157 11.28 -14.24 0.58
CA ALA A 157 11.44 -14.16 -0.87
C ALA A 157 10.11 -14.46 -1.58
N ILE A 158 9.74 -13.60 -2.53
CA ILE A 158 8.56 -13.75 -3.38
C ILE A 158 9.02 -13.68 -4.84
N ASP A 159 8.69 -14.68 -5.65
CA ASP A 159 8.83 -14.62 -7.10
C ASP A 159 7.61 -13.91 -7.69
N LEU A 160 7.78 -12.64 -8.06
CA LEU A 160 6.72 -11.84 -8.66
C LEU A 160 6.66 -11.94 -10.18
N LYS A 161 7.68 -12.48 -10.83
CA LYS A 161 7.78 -12.52 -12.28
C LYS A 161 6.54 -13.10 -12.97
N PRO A 162 5.94 -14.24 -12.51
CA PRO A 162 4.73 -14.78 -13.13
C PRO A 162 3.54 -13.83 -13.13
N TYR A 163 3.45 -12.96 -12.11
CA TYR A 163 2.35 -12.01 -11.95
C TYR A 163 2.58 -10.69 -12.69
N LEU A 164 3.83 -10.40 -13.08
CA LEU A 164 4.18 -9.16 -13.77
C LEU A 164 4.18 -9.29 -15.29
N MET A 165 4.36 -10.49 -15.83
CA MET A 165 4.48 -10.75 -17.29
C MET A 165 3.27 -10.31 -18.10
N GLY A 166 2.08 -10.22 -17.49
CA GLY A 166 0.85 -9.81 -18.16
C GLY A 166 0.72 -8.30 -18.43
N GLY A 167 1.67 -7.47 -17.96
CA GLY A 167 1.67 -6.02 -18.17
C GLY A 167 0.55 -5.25 -17.46
N LEU A 168 -0.19 -5.91 -16.56
CA LEU A 168 -1.32 -5.31 -15.85
C LEU A 168 -0.92 -4.50 -14.62
N VAL A 169 0.29 -4.72 -14.09
CA VAL A 169 0.81 -4.07 -12.89
C VAL A 169 1.67 -2.88 -13.28
N ARG A 170 1.34 -1.72 -12.75
CA ARG A 170 2.08 -0.49 -13.02
C ARG A 170 3.36 -0.36 -12.21
N GLU A 171 3.31 -0.80 -10.95
CA GLU A 171 4.42 -0.62 -10.01
C GLU A 171 4.41 -1.68 -8.91
N VAL A 172 5.58 -2.03 -8.42
CA VAL A 172 5.79 -2.81 -7.20
C VAL A 172 6.49 -1.93 -6.18
N CYS A 173 5.88 -1.77 -5.00
CA CYS A 173 6.44 -1.07 -3.85
C CYS A 173 6.90 -2.10 -2.81
N VAL A 174 8.13 -1.98 -2.35
CA VAL A 174 8.74 -2.90 -1.37
C VAL A 174 9.13 -2.15 -0.12
N GLY A 175 8.95 -2.78 1.04
CA GLY A 175 9.41 -2.22 2.31
C GLY A 175 9.57 -3.27 3.39
N GLY A 176 10.55 -3.05 4.28
CA GLY A 176 10.72 -3.87 5.48
C GLY A 176 9.79 -3.41 6.62
N GLU A 177 9.67 -4.24 7.65
CA GLU A 177 8.84 -3.95 8.81
C GLU A 177 9.47 -2.90 9.73
N SER A 178 8.69 -1.93 10.17
CA SER A 178 9.13 -0.89 11.09
C SER A 178 8.75 -1.18 12.54
N GLY A 179 9.54 -0.64 13.51
CA GLY A 179 9.25 -0.76 14.94
C GLY A 179 10.23 -1.66 15.67
N GLU A 180 10.09 -1.72 16.98
CA GLU A 180 11.05 -2.43 17.86
C GLU A 180 11.02 -3.94 17.68
N GLN A 181 9.84 -4.49 17.42
CA GLN A 181 9.60 -5.92 17.19
C GLN A 181 9.64 -6.32 15.71
N ALA A 182 10.23 -5.46 14.87
CA ALA A 182 10.29 -5.71 13.43
C ALA A 182 11.02 -7.02 13.12
N ARG A 183 10.47 -7.78 12.20
CA ARG A 183 11.13 -8.92 11.58
C ARG A 183 12.13 -8.42 10.55
N ALA A 184 13.21 -9.16 10.37
CA ALA A 184 14.25 -8.77 9.44
C ALA A 184 13.76 -8.93 7.98
N CYS A 185 14.11 -7.95 7.14
CA CYS A 185 13.97 -8.03 5.70
C CYS A 185 15.35 -8.35 5.10
N ASP A 186 15.46 -9.41 4.30
CA ASP A 186 16.70 -9.69 3.59
C ASP A 186 16.76 -8.86 2.31
N PHE A 187 17.85 -8.14 2.11
CA PHE A 187 18.05 -7.31 0.93
C PHE A 187 18.08 -8.14 -0.37
N ALA A 188 18.49 -9.41 -0.30
CA ALA A 188 18.44 -10.30 -1.44
C ALA A 188 17.02 -10.50 -2.01
N TRP A 189 15.99 -10.44 -1.14
CA TRP A 189 14.59 -10.50 -1.59
C TRP A 189 14.19 -9.22 -2.33
N VAL A 190 14.71 -8.09 -1.88
CA VAL A 190 14.50 -6.78 -2.53
C VAL A 190 15.16 -6.75 -3.91
N GLU A 191 16.40 -7.27 -4.01
CA GLU A 191 17.14 -7.40 -5.27
C GLU A 191 16.43 -8.31 -6.27
N GLN A 192 15.83 -9.41 -5.80
CA GLN A 192 15.06 -10.33 -6.63
C GLN A 192 13.83 -9.62 -7.22
N ILE A 193 13.02 -8.96 -6.37
CA ILE A 193 11.83 -8.23 -6.83
C ILE A 193 12.22 -7.10 -7.80
N PHE A 194 13.32 -6.39 -7.55
CA PHE A 194 13.84 -5.39 -8.48
C PHE A 194 14.17 -6.00 -9.84
N SER A 195 14.82 -7.16 -9.85
CA SER A 195 15.15 -7.90 -11.08
C SER A 195 13.90 -8.32 -11.85
N ASP A 196 12.88 -8.84 -11.16
CA ASP A 196 11.60 -9.24 -11.75
C ASP A 196 10.88 -8.05 -12.39
N CYS A 197 10.80 -6.92 -11.66
CA CYS A 197 10.21 -5.69 -12.17
C CYS A 197 10.94 -5.19 -13.43
N ARG A 198 12.26 -5.19 -13.41
CA ARG A 198 13.07 -4.77 -14.54
C ARG A 198 12.86 -5.68 -15.75
N ALA A 199 12.84 -6.99 -15.56
CA ALA A 199 12.62 -7.96 -16.63
C ALA A 199 11.25 -7.81 -17.30
N CYS A 200 10.24 -7.36 -16.54
CA CYS A 200 8.87 -7.18 -17.01
C CYS A 200 8.51 -5.71 -17.36
N GLY A 201 9.44 -4.76 -17.27
CA GLY A 201 9.19 -3.34 -17.58
C GLY A 201 8.27 -2.66 -16.56
N VAL A 202 8.16 -3.18 -15.33
CA VAL A 202 7.32 -2.66 -14.25
C VAL A 202 8.13 -1.70 -13.39
N ARG A 203 7.51 -0.60 -12.94
CA ARG A 203 8.18 0.31 -12.01
C ARG A 203 8.41 -0.37 -10.68
N PHE A 204 9.56 -0.07 -10.08
CA PHE A 204 9.95 -0.54 -8.77
C PHE A 204 10.19 0.65 -7.84
N SER A 205 9.78 0.54 -6.59
CA SER A 205 10.10 1.48 -5.54
C SER A 205 10.44 0.77 -4.23
N TYR A 206 11.53 1.18 -3.59
CA TYR A 206 11.95 0.69 -2.29
C TYR A 206 11.63 1.75 -1.23
N HIS A 207 10.46 1.62 -0.59
CA HIS A 207 9.91 2.64 0.30
C HIS A 207 10.71 2.80 1.60
N GLN A 208 11.06 1.69 2.26
CA GLN A 208 11.87 1.71 3.49
C GLN A 208 12.57 0.36 3.74
N THR A 209 13.74 0.42 4.40
CA THR A 209 14.50 -0.80 4.73
C THR A 209 13.83 -1.65 5.81
N GLY A 210 12.94 -1.07 6.62
CA GLY A 210 12.53 -1.64 7.89
C GLY A 210 13.57 -1.38 8.98
N ALA A 211 13.23 -1.80 10.22
CA ALA A 211 14.10 -1.61 11.36
C ALA A 211 15.26 -2.64 11.43
N LEU A 212 15.09 -3.80 10.82
CA LEU A 212 16.10 -4.85 10.70
C LEU A 212 16.29 -5.22 9.24
N LEU A 213 17.51 -5.00 8.72
CA LEU A 213 17.89 -5.34 7.35
C LEU A 213 19.02 -6.36 7.38
N ILE A 214 18.85 -7.47 6.65
CA ILE A 214 19.95 -8.42 6.43
C ILE A 214 20.57 -8.07 5.05
N ARG A 215 21.90 -7.96 5.02
CA ARG A 215 22.67 -7.82 3.78
C ARG A 215 23.99 -8.55 3.88
N ASN A 216 24.27 -9.44 2.93
CA ASN A 216 25.48 -10.27 2.92
C ASN A 216 25.68 -11.05 4.24
N GLY A 217 24.61 -11.64 4.77
CA GLY A 217 24.62 -12.42 6.01
C GLY A 217 24.77 -11.59 7.31
N ARG A 218 24.83 -10.26 7.22
CA ARG A 218 24.90 -9.37 8.38
C ARG A 218 23.56 -8.69 8.61
N THR A 219 23.14 -8.60 9.88
CA THR A 219 21.93 -7.88 10.28
C THR A 219 22.29 -6.47 10.74
N TYR A 220 21.61 -5.50 10.14
CA TYR A 220 21.74 -4.08 10.47
C TYR A 220 20.45 -3.60 11.13
N ARG A 221 20.58 -2.89 12.26
CA ARG A 221 19.47 -2.17 12.88
C ARG A 221 19.45 -0.74 12.35
N ILE A 222 18.40 -0.40 11.63
CA ILE A 222 18.25 0.90 10.97
C ILE A 222 17.29 1.79 11.78
N PRO A 223 17.74 2.94 12.29
CA PRO A 223 16.87 3.89 12.98
C PRO A 223 15.71 4.35 12.11
N ARG A 224 14.53 4.58 12.71
CA ARG A 224 13.30 4.94 11.98
C ARG A 224 13.51 6.12 11.02
N LYS A 225 14.23 7.15 11.44
CA LYS A 225 14.53 8.36 10.64
C LYS A 225 15.40 8.10 9.41
N GLU A 226 16.08 6.95 9.34
CA GLU A 226 17.00 6.61 8.25
C GLU A 226 16.44 5.56 7.29
N GLN A 227 15.37 4.85 7.66
CA GLN A 227 14.85 3.71 6.89
C GLN A 227 14.51 4.09 5.43
N GLN A 228 13.88 5.23 5.21
CA GLN A 228 13.53 5.70 3.87
C GLN A 228 14.76 6.16 3.08
N SER A 229 15.65 6.96 3.69
CA SER A 229 16.86 7.44 3.02
C SER A 229 17.84 6.32 2.68
N GLN A 230 17.96 5.29 3.52
CA GLN A 230 18.77 4.11 3.24
C GLN A 230 18.16 3.28 2.10
N ALA A 231 16.84 3.11 2.07
CA ALA A 231 16.15 2.45 0.98
C ALA A 231 16.35 3.17 -0.36
N ALA A 232 16.19 4.49 -0.38
CA ALA A 232 16.42 5.31 -1.57
C ALA A 232 17.86 5.18 -2.10
N ARG A 233 18.85 5.17 -1.22
CA ARG A 233 20.26 4.93 -1.60
C ARG A 233 20.46 3.53 -2.17
N ALA A 234 19.89 2.51 -1.54
CA ALA A 234 19.99 1.13 -2.02
C ALA A 234 19.32 0.97 -3.38
N GLU A 235 18.14 1.56 -3.60
CA GLU A 235 17.48 1.58 -4.90
C GLU A 235 18.33 2.27 -5.97
N ALA A 236 18.93 3.41 -5.66
CA ALA A 236 19.82 4.11 -6.59
C ALA A 236 21.03 3.25 -7.01
N MET A 237 21.58 2.46 -6.06
CA MET A 237 22.67 1.50 -6.35
C MET A 237 22.19 0.36 -7.27
N LEU A 238 21.01 -0.21 -7.01
CA LEU A 238 20.42 -1.24 -7.88
C LEU A 238 20.23 -0.74 -9.30
N ARG A 239 19.70 0.48 -9.45
CA ARG A 239 19.49 1.11 -10.75
C ARG A 239 20.78 1.41 -11.47
N ALA A 240 21.83 1.84 -10.76
CA ALA A 240 23.16 2.09 -11.32
C ALA A 240 23.83 0.80 -11.82
N ALA A 241 23.80 -0.27 -11.03
CA ALA A 241 24.35 -1.57 -11.38
C ALA A 241 23.63 -2.24 -12.57
N ALA A 242 22.40 -1.85 -12.83
CA ALA A 242 21.57 -2.41 -13.89
C ALA A 242 21.66 -1.67 -15.23
N ARG A 243 22.42 -0.57 -15.33
CA ARG A 243 22.63 0.16 -16.60
C ARG A 243 23.53 -0.68 -17.52
N PRO A 244 23.16 -0.91 -18.77
CA PRO A 244 24.11 -1.45 -19.73
C PRO A 244 25.28 -0.47 -19.88
N GLY A 245 26.51 -1.00 -19.86
CA GLY A 245 27.72 -0.23 -20.15
C GLY A 245 27.72 0.29 -21.58
#